data_460286321f50d86cd16232058bab543f
#
_entry.id   460286321f50d86cd16232058bab543f
#
_cell.length_a   1.000
_cell.length_b   1.000
_cell.length_c   1.000
_cell.angle_alpha   90.00
_cell.angle_beta   90.00
_cell.angle_gamma   90.00
#
_symmetry.space_group_name_H-M   'P 1'
#
loop_
_entity.id
_entity.type
_entity.pdbx_description
1 polymer ?
#
loop_
_entity_poly.entity_id
_entity_poly.type
_entity_poly.pdbx_seq_one_letter_code
_entity_poly.pdbx_strand_id
1 'polypeptide(L)'
;MIVDCHVNLWEPQHVRPLFAAGTAYSRPGAVSPIADPDTVHAAMAGVDKAIVFSLRYADSAGIDGDDEVTARAVRKYPGKFVGFAAVDPRRPDYMDLLRKAVEDYGLKGVKYGPIYNGVSLLDPRMEPIYRYCIQRNLPLTMHMGTTFAENAPIELARPMAVDEIASRHPDLKMIMAHMAHPWFEECIVIARKRANVYCEVSALFYRPWQFWNALIAAQEYRITERDKIFWGTDFPFSRVEESIEGLKGVNRLVEGTPLPRVSNETIERILHSNPFEHWWHGGLAV
;
A
#
# COMPACT_ATOMS: atom_id res chain seq x y z
N MET A 1 -3.65 -9.53 16.30
CA MET A 1 -2.46 -9.52 15.41
C MET A 1 -2.39 -8.16 14.74
N ILE A 2 -1.19 -7.58 14.66
CA ILE A 2 -0.95 -6.34 13.92
C ILE A 2 -0.18 -6.70 12.65
N VAL A 3 -0.74 -6.34 11.49
CA VAL A 3 -0.11 -6.56 10.18
C VAL A 3 0.17 -5.22 9.54
N ASP A 4 1.44 -4.98 9.19
CA ASP A 4 1.78 -3.83 8.36
C ASP A 4 1.54 -4.18 6.89
N CYS A 5 0.55 -3.52 6.27
CA CYS A 5 0.13 -3.82 4.90
C CYS A 5 0.96 -3.12 3.82
N HIS A 6 1.91 -2.23 4.20
CA HIS A 6 2.63 -1.40 3.25
C HIS A 6 4.06 -1.12 3.71
N VAL A 7 4.98 -1.97 3.31
CA VAL A 7 6.40 -1.83 3.66
C VAL A 7 7.24 -1.91 2.40
N ASN A 8 7.93 -0.82 2.10
CA ASN A 8 8.85 -0.78 0.96
C ASN A 8 10.18 -1.43 1.31
N LEU A 9 10.80 -2.05 0.31
CA LEU A 9 12.02 -2.82 0.45
C LEU A 9 12.94 -2.60 -0.75
N TRP A 10 14.17 -2.18 -0.50
CA TRP A 10 15.21 -2.05 -1.53
C TRP A 10 16.60 -2.10 -0.89
N GLU A 11 17.62 -2.30 -1.71
CA GLU A 11 19.02 -2.23 -1.31
C GLU A 11 19.65 -0.91 -1.81
N PRO A 12 20.78 -0.48 -1.26
CA PRO A 12 21.40 0.80 -1.62
C PRO A 12 21.64 1.00 -3.13
N GLN A 13 21.98 -0.08 -3.86
CA GLN A 13 22.19 -0.01 -5.31
C GLN A 13 20.93 0.26 -6.12
N HIS A 14 19.75 0.05 -5.54
CA HIS A 14 18.45 0.35 -6.18
C HIS A 14 18.06 1.83 -6.07
N VAL A 15 18.77 2.61 -5.23
CA VAL A 15 18.44 4.01 -4.94
C VAL A 15 19.22 4.93 -5.84
N ARG A 16 18.53 5.75 -6.62
CA ARG A 16 19.11 6.79 -7.48
C ARG A 16 19.09 8.16 -6.79
N PRO A 17 19.92 9.14 -7.19
CA PRO A 17 19.90 10.49 -6.63
C PRO A 17 18.53 11.18 -6.65
N LEU A 18 17.70 10.87 -7.64
CA LEU A 18 16.33 11.38 -7.78
C LEU A 18 15.47 11.11 -6.54
N PHE A 19 15.63 9.96 -5.88
CA PHE A 19 14.90 9.62 -4.66
C PHE A 19 15.22 10.60 -3.52
N ALA A 20 16.50 10.87 -3.29
CA ALA A 20 16.92 11.78 -2.23
C ALA A 20 16.41 13.22 -2.46
N ALA A 21 16.43 13.69 -3.72
CA ALA A 21 15.92 15.01 -4.08
C ALA A 21 14.40 15.13 -3.81
N GLY A 22 13.61 14.16 -4.25
CA GLY A 22 12.15 14.19 -4.06
C GLY A 22 11.72 14.05 -2.60
N THR A 23 12.37 13.16 -1.83
CA THR A 23 12.03 12.95 -0.41
C THR A 23 12.46 14.11 0.48
N ALA A 24 13.56 14.79 0.16
CA ALA A 24 14.02 15.97 0.88
C ALA A 24 13.00 17.12 0.86
N TYR A 25 12.25 17.26 -0.23
CA TYR A 25 11.19 18.24 -0.36
C TYR A 25 9.93 17.84 0.42
N SER A 26 9.50 16.60 0.27
CA SER A 26 8.20 16.14 0.81
C SER A 26 8.22 15.89 2.32
N ARG A 27 9.31 15.35 2.86
CA ARG A 27 9.49 15.05 4.28
C ARG A 27 10.97 15.20 4.71
N PRO A 28 11.45 16.45 4.88
CA PRO A 28 12.85 16.70 5.24
C PRO A 28 13.26 15.94 6.51
N GLY A 29 14.32 15.14 6.42
CA GLY A 29 14.90 14.43 7.55
C GLY A 29 14.10 13.25 8.10
N ALA A 30 12.90 12.98 7.56
CA ALA A 30 12.02 11.92 8.08
C ALA A 30 12.15 10.60 7.30
N VAL A 31 12.74 10.63 6.10
CA VAL A 31 12.84 9.45 5.23
C VAL A 31 14.27 8.93 5.18
N SER A 32 14.46 7.67 5.53
CA SER A 32 15.74 6.99 5.33
C SER A 32 15.81 6.40 3.92
N PRO A 33 16.94 6.56 3.20
CA PRO A 33 17.13 5.85 1.93
C PRO A 33 17.45 4.36 2.14
N ILE A 34 17.55 3.90 3.39
CA ILE A 34 17.95 2.53 3.74
C ILE A 34 16.69 1.74 4.06
N ALA A 35 16.40 0.73 3.24
CA ALA A 35 15.28 -0.19 3.40
C ALA A 35 15.67 -1.62 2.96
N ASP A 36 16.91 -2.03 3.30
CA ASP A 36 17.37 -3.39 3.05
C ASP A 36 16.67 -4.39 3.99
N PRO A 37 16.74 -5.71 3.69
CA PRO A 37 16.00 -6.72 4.44
C PRO A 37 16.23 -6.70 5.95
N ASP A 38 17.45 -6.42 6.41
CA ASP A 38 17.78 -6.43 7.83
C ASP A 38 17.27 -5.18 8.54
N THR A 39 17.41 -4.03 7.90
CA THR A 39 16.86 -2.75 8.37
C THR A 39 15.34 -2.82 8.48
N VAL A 40 14.68 -3.35 7.45
CA VAL A 40 13.22 -3.54 7.45
C VAL A 40 12.79 -4.50 8.54
N HIS A 41 13.48 -5.63 8.70
CA HIS A 41 13.15 -6.59 9.76
C HIS A 41 13.23 -5.95 11.16
N ALA A 42 14.29 -5.20 11.42
CA ALA A 42 14.47 -4.49 12.70
C ALA A 42 13.38 -3.44 12.92
N ALA A 43 13.04 -2.67 11.87
CA ALA A 43 12.00 -1.65 11.94
C ALA A 43 10.59 -2.22 12.17
N MET A 44 10.35 -3.46 11.74
CA MET A 44 9.05 -4.15 11.91
C MET A 44 8.94 -4.93 13.23
N ALA A 45 9.80 -4.71 14.23
CA ALA A 45 9.77 -5.42 15.52
C ALA A 45 8.41 -5.28 16.24
N GLY A 46 7.75 -4.13 16.10
CA GLY A 46 6.47 -3.81 16.74
C GLY A 46 5.22 -4.41 16.09
N VAL A 47 5.34 -5.19 14.99
CA VAL A 47 4.20 -5.84 14.30
C VAL A 47 4.42 -7.35 14.23
N ASP A 48 3.32 -8.10 14.10
CA ASP A 48 3.39 -9.56 13.98
C ASP A 48 3.89 -9.98 12.59
N LYS A 49 3.37 -9.34 11.53
CA LYS A 49 3.72 -9.60 10.13
C LYS A 49 3.79 -8.30 9.33
N ALA A 50 4.49 -8.34 8.19
CA ALA A 50 4.54 -7.23 7.25
C ALA A 50 4.44 -7.72 5.80
N ILE A 51 3.66 -7.00 5.00
CA ILE A 51 3.63 -7.16 3.54
C ILE A 51 4.74 -6.27 2.98
N VAL A 52 5.74 -6.90 2.36
CA VAL A 52 6.94 -6.23 1.85
C VAL A 52 7.01 -6.33 0.33
N PHE A 53 7.47 -5.28 -0.32
CA PHE A 53 7.66 -5.24 -1.76
C PHE A 53 8.75 -4.24 -2.17
N SER A 54 9.41 -4.55 -3.25
CA SER A 54 10.29 -3.59 -3.91
C SER A 54 9.48 -2.67 -4.85
N LEU A 55 10.15 -1.64 -5.42
CA LEU A 55 9.52 -0.66 -6.31
C LEU A 55 10.29 -0.59 -7.63
N ARG A 56 9.56 -0.59 -8.75
CA ARG A 56 10.09 -0.39 -10.12
C ARG A 56 9.71 0.99 -10.64
N TYR A 57 10.24 2.03 -9.98
CA TYR A 57 9.89 3.44 -10.22
C TYR A 57 11.15 4.28 -10.52
N ALA A 58 12.06 3.71 -11.33
CA ALA A 58 13.38 4.26 -11.62
C ALA A 58 13.34 5.70 -12.12
N ASP A 59 12.44 5.99 -13.07
CA ASP A 59 12.40 7.26 -13.79
C ASP A 59 11.62 8.36 -13.07
N SER A 60 10.67 7.97 -12.20
CA SER A 60 9.80 8.91 -11.50
C SER A 60 10.19 9.13 -10.04
N ALA A 61 10.45 8.07 -9.30
CA ALA A 61 10.76 8.12 -7.87
C ALA A 61 12.22 7.79 -7.54
N GLY A 62 13.02 7.37 -8.51
CA GLY A 62 14.43 7.04 -8.29
C GLY A 62 14.67 5.72 -7.55
N ILE A 63 13.72 4.79 -7.57
CA ILE A 63 13.88 3.43 -7.04
C ILE A 63 13.79 2.43 -8.19
N ASP A 64 14.88 1.71 -8.42
CA ASP A 64 15.01 0.69 -9.47
C ASP A 64 15.21 -0.70 -8.84
N GLY A 65 14.24 -1.12 -8.06
CA GLY A 65 14.31 -2.38 -7.36
C GLY A 65 13.80 -3.57 -8.17
N ASP A 66 13.97 -4.75 -7.60
CA ASP A 66 13.55 -6.01 -8.19
C ASP A 66 12.84 -6.92 -7.17
N ASP A 67 12.24 -8.01 -7.67
CA ASP A 67 11.54 -8.97 -6.84
C ASP A 67 12.48 -9.96 -6.14
N GLU A 68 13.75 -10.00 -6.52
CA GLU A 68 14.73 -10.89 -5.90
C GLU A 68 15.08 -10.42 -4.49
N VAL A 69 15.18 -9.10 -4.26
CA VAL A 69 15.39 -8.57 -2.91
C VAL A 69 14.20 -8.89 -2.01
N THR A 70 12.97 -8.80 -2.52
CA THR A 70 11.77 -9.19 -1.80
C THR A 70 11.79 -10.68 -1.45
N ALA A 71 12.12 -11.52 -2.41
CA ALA A 71 12.22 -12.97 -2.22
C ALA A 71 13.31 -13.35 -1.19
N ARG A 72 14.46 -12.68 -1.21
CA ARG A 72 15.52 -12.90 -0.22
C ARG A 72 15.06 -12.52 1.18
N ALA A 73 14.36 -11.39 1.34
CA ALA A 73 13.82 -10.95 2.62
C ALA A 73 12.82 -11.97 3.19
N VAL A 74 11.89 -12.46 2.38
CA VAL A 74 10.91 -13.48 2.79
C VAL A 74 11.60 -14.79 3.19
N ARG A 75 12.59 -15.25 2.42
CA ARG A 75 13.37 -16.46 2.78
C ARG A 75 14.20 -16.29 4.04
N LYS A 76 14.76 -15.10 4.26
CA LYS A 76 15.60 -14.80 5.44
C LYS A 76 14.77 -14.70 6.73
N TYR A 77 13.56 -14.17 6.63
CA TYR A 77 12.67 -13.95 7.78
C TYR A 77 11.31 -14.62 7.57
N PRO A 78 11.28 -15.96 7.50
CA PRO A 78 10.04 -16.72 7.28
C PRO A 78 9.07 -16.49 8.43
N GLY A 79 7.79 -16.42 8.13
CA GLY A 79 6.75 -16.13 9.12
C GLY A 79 6.62 -14.64 9.51
N LYS A 80 7.61 -13.79 9.18
CA LYS A 80 7.55 -12.33 9.40
C LYS A 80 7.07 -11.58 8.17
N PHE A 81 7.60 -11.92 6.99
CA PHE A 81 7.33 -11.21 5.76
C PHE A 81 6.46 -12.00 4.79
N VAL A 82 5.50 -11.30 4.17
CA VAL A 82 4.77 -11.76 2.99
C VAL A 82 5.16 -10.87 1.83
N GLY A 83 5.78 -11.43 0.80
CA GLY A 83 6.30 -10.65 -0.32
C GLY A 83 5.27 -10.43 -1.42
N PHE A 84 5.22 -9.21 -1.96
CA PHE A 84 4.49 -8.86 -3.16
C PHE A 84 5.44 -8.53 -4.31
N ALA A 85 5.05 -8.90 -5.53
CA ALA A 85 5.80 -8.62 -6.74
C ALA A 85 5.59 -7.18 -7.21
N ALA A 86 6.65 -6.48 -7.60
CA ALA A 86 6.57 -5.18 -8.23
C ALA A 86 6.42 -5.32 -9.74
N VAL A 87 5.50 -4.58 -10.35
CA VAL A 87 5.21 -4.67 -11.78
C VAL A 87 5.43 -3.32 -12.47
N ASP A 88 6.08 -3.33 -13.65
CA ASP A 88 6.15 -2.19 -14.56
C ASP A 88 5.67 -2.61 -15.96
N PRO A 89 4.43 -2.29 -16.35
CA PRO A 89 3.84 -2.71 -17.62
C PRO A 89 4.44 -2.02 -18.86
N ARG A 90 5.40 -1.11 -18.68
CA ARG A 90 6.17 -0.53 -19.80
C ARG A 90 7.25 -1.48 -20.32
N ARG A 91 7.69 -2.41 -19.49
CA ARG A 91 8.70 -3.39 -19.86
C ARG A 91 8.09 -4.46 -20.78
N PRO A 92 8.79 -4.90 -21.83
CA PRO A 92 8.28 -5.95 -22.71
C PRO A 92 8.15 -7.31 -22.02
N ASP A 93 8.96 -7.56 -20.98
CA ASP A 93 9.06 -8.81 -20.22
C ASP A 93 8.28 -8.80 -18.90
N TYR A 94 7.41 -7.80 -18.65
CA TYR A 94 6.76 -7.59 -17.35
C TYR A 94 5.95 -8.81 -16.85
N MET A 95 5.28 -9.52 -17.76
CA MET A 95 4.52 -10.71 -17.39
C MET A 95 5.41 -11.92 -17.07
N ASP A 96 6.56 -12.05 -17.71
CA ASP A 96 7.52 -13.12 -17.42
C ASP A 96 8.17 -12.88 -16.06
N LEU A 97 8.50 -11.63 -15.76
CA LEU A 97 8.99 -11.22 -14.43
C LEU A 97 7.93 -11.45 -13.34
N LEU A 98 6.66 -11.14 -13.61
CA LEU A 98 5.57 -11.39 -12.67
C LEU A 98 5.38 -12.90 -12.41
N ARG A 99 5.39 -13.73 -13.45
CA ARG A 99 5.33 -15.18 -13.30
C ARG A 99 6.49 -15.72 -12.48
N LYS A 100 7.70 -15.31 -12.79
CA LYS A 100 8.91 -15.68 -12.03
C LYS A 100 8.78 -15.28 -10.55
N ALA A 101 8.32 -14.07 -10.26
CA ALA A 101 8.12 -13.59 -8.90
C ALA A 101 7.13 -14.46 -8.11
N VAL A 102 6.05 -14.88 -8.74
CA VAL A 102 5.00 -15.69 -8.08
C VAL A 102 5.37 -17.17 -8.05
N GLU A 103 5.84 -17.74 -9.17
CA GLU A 103 6.03 -19.19 -9.33
C GLU A 103 7.39 -19.67 -8.78
N ASP A 104 8.47 -18.90 -9.03
CA ASP A 104 9.82 -19.30 -8.59
C ASP A 104 10.14 -18.72 -7.21
N TYR A 105 9.73 -17.48 -6.94
CA TYR A 105 10.04 -16.79 -5.68
C TYR A 105 8.95 -16.94 -4.62
N GLY A 106 7.75 -17.39 -5.00
CA GLY A 106 6.65 -17.65 -4.08
C GLY A 106 5.97 -16.37 -3.53
N LEU A 107 6.09 -15.25 -4.24
CA LEU A 107 5.45 -13.99 -3.82
C LEU A 107 3.92 -14.09 -3.93
N LYS A 108 3.20 -13.44 -3.01
CA LYS A 108 1.79 -13.70 -2.72
C LYS A 108 0.84 -12.57 -3.09
N GLY A 109 1.30 -11.54 -3.75
CA GLY A 109 0.49 -10.41 -4.22
C GLY A 109 1.27 -9.57 -5.20
N VAL A 110 0.66 -8.48 -5.66
CA VAL A 110 1.24 -7.57 -6.64
C VAL A 110 1.18 -6.13 -6.13
N LYS A 111 2.28 -5.39 -6.27
CA LYS A 111 2.36 -3.94 -6.05
C LYS A 111 2.50 -3.23 -7.38
N TYR A 112 1.67 -2.21 -7.58
CA TYR A 112 1.69 -1.36 -8.76
C TYR A 112 1.53 0.12 -8.40
N GLY A 113 2.16 1.01 -9.18
CA GLY A 113 2.03 2.45 -9.00
C GLY A 113 1.73 3.15 -10.33
N PRO A 114 0.45 3.37 -10.68
CA PRO A 114 0.08 3.97 -11.98
C PRO A 114 0.74 5.34 -12.18
N ILE A 115 0.77 6.17 -11.16
CA ILE A 115 1.41 7.49 -11.19
C ILE A 115 2.93 7.41 -11.44
N TYR A 116 3.60 6.40 -10.87
CA TYR A 116 5.05 6.24 -11.01
C TYR A 116 5.47 5.60 -12.33
N ASN A 117 4.68 4.68 -12.83
CA ASN A 117 4.95 4.03 -14.12
C ASN A 117 4.37 4.82 -15.31
N GLY A 118 3.56 5.86 -15.07
CA GLY A 118 2.93 6.64 -16.13
C GLY A 118 1.94 5.83 -16.98
N VAL A 119 1.38 4.75 -16.44
CA VAL A 119 0.46 3.85 -17.13
C VAL A 119 -0.84 3.76 -16.34
N SER A 120 -1.94 4.13 -16.96
CA SER A 120 -3.28 4.08 -16.37
C SER A 120 -3.66 2.65 -15.99
N LEU A 121 -4.44 2.52 -14.91
CA LEU A 121 -5.10 1.26 -14.57
C LEU A 121 -6.03 0.74 -15.69
N LEU A 122 -6.55 1.62 -16.53
CA LEU A 122 -7.41 1.26 -17.68
C LEU A 122 -6.63 0.93 -18.97
N ASP A 123 -5.30 1.00 -18.93
CA ASP A 123 -4.46 0.67 -20.08
C ASP A 123 -4.58 -0.84 -20.40
N PRO A 124 -4.68 -1.22 -21.69
CA PRO A 124 -4.78 -2.63 -22.09
C PRO A 124 -3.63 -3.53 -21.55
N ARG A 125 -2.45 -2.97 -21.29
CA ARG A 125 -1.30 -3.69 -20.71
C ARG A 125 -1.57 -4.20 -19.29
N MET A 126 -2.55 -3.63 -18.60
CA MET A 126 -2.94 -4.07 -17.25
C MET A 126 -3.83 -5.32 -17.26
N GLU A 127 -4.54 -5.58 -18.34
CA GLU A 127 -5.49 -6.70 -18.43
C GLU A 127 -4.84 -8.07 -18.15
N PRO A 128 -3.65 -8.41 -18.71
CA PRO A 128 -2.96 -9.66 -18.37
C PRO A 128 -2.61 -9.78 -16.88
N ILE A 129 -2.27 -8.65 -16.21
CA ILE A 129 -1.96 -8.64 -14.77
C ILE A 129 -3.23 -8.96 -13.98
N TYR A 130 -4.37 -8.35 -14.31
CA TYR A 130 -5.65 -8.59 -13.62
C TYR A 130 -6.07 -10.06 -13.71
N ARG A 131 -6.02 -10.63 -14.91
CA ARG A 131 -6.35 -12.05 -15.12
C ARG A 131 -5.42 -12.98 -14.37
N TYR A 132 -4.13 -12.68 -14.36
CA TYR A 132 -3.16 -13.50 -13.64
C TYR A 132 -3.37 -13.42 -12.12
N CYS A 133 -3.65 -12.21 -11.59
CA CYS A 133 -3.99 -12.03 -10.18
C CYS A 133 -5.23 -12.83 -9.79
N ILE A 134 -6.29 -12.81 -10.60
CA ILE A 134 -7.50 -13.60 -10.36
C ILE A 134 -7.18 -15.08 -10.38
N GLN A 135 -6.50 -15.57 -11.43
CA GLN A 135 -6.15 -16.97 -11.60
C GLN A 135 -5.33 -17.54 -10.43
N ARG A 136 -4.42 -16.73 -9.88
CA ARG A 136 -3.52 -17.11 -8.79
C ARG A 136 -4.00 -16.67 -7.41
N ASN A 137 -5.20 -16.08 -7.32
CA ASN A 137 -5.76 -15.50 -6.08
C ASN A 137 -4.80 -14.50 -5.40
N LEU A 138 -4.19 -13.60 -6.17
CA LEU A 138 -3.25 -12.59 -5.70
C LEU A 138 -3.97 -11.24 -5.51
N PRO A 139 -3.86 -10.59 -4.35
CA PRO A 139 -4.29 -9.21 -4.20
C PRO A 139 -3.38 -8.26 -4.99
N LEU A 140 -3.96 -7.17 -5.49
CA LEU A 140 -3.27 -6.10 -6.18
C LEU A 140 -3.30 -4.83 -5.32
N THR A 141 -2.17 -4.46 -4.73
CA THR A 141 -2.01 -3.18 -4.04
C THR A 141 -1.56 -2.11 -5.02
N MET A 142 -2.32 -1.04 -5.11
CA MET A 142 -2.04 0.08 -5.99
C MET A 142 -1.68 1.31 -5.18
N HIS A 143 -0.57 1.96 -5.53
CA HIS A 143 -0.34 3.31 -5.04
C HIS A 143 -1.42 4.23 -5.60
N MET A 144 -2.19 4.85 -4.73
CA MET A 144 -3.19 5.85 -5.10
C MET A 144 -2.92 7.11 -4.26
N GLY A 145 -3.27 8.27 -4.80
CA GLY A 145 -3.05 9.52 -4.09
C GLY A 145 -1.74 10.24 -4.46
N THR A 146 -1.38 11.21 -3.64
CA THR A 146 -0.26 12.12 -3.90
C THR A 146 1.10 11.43 -3.90
N THR A 147 2.08 12.08 -4.52
CA THR A 147 3.47 11.62 -4.60
C THR A 147 4.44 12.79 -4.37
N PHE A 148 5.68 12.45 -4.05
CA PHE A 148 6.81 13.38 -4.06
C PHE A 148 7.51 13.48 -5.44
N ALA A 149 7.14 12.62 -6.39
CA ALA A 149 7.78 12.56 -7.71
C ALA A 149 7.24 13.67 -8.63
N GLU A 150 8.06 14.66 -8.94
CA GLU A 150 7.67 15.84 -9.74
C GLU A 150 7.22 15.47 -11.16
N ASN A 151 7.82 14.45 -11.75
CA ASN A 151 7.54 14.00 -13.13
C ASN A 151 6.32 13.06 -13.22
N ALA A 152 5.67 12.74 -12.11
CA ALA A 152 4.59 11.79 -12.07
C ALA A 152 3.24 12.46 -12.41
N PRO A 153 2.48 11.97 -13.42
CA PRO A 153 1.21 12.58 -13.81
C PRO A 153 0.13 12.32 -12.77
N ILE A 154 -0.23 13.35 -12.00
CA ILE A 154 -1.12 13.24 -10.83
C ILE A 154 -2.52 12.70 -11.17
N GLU A 155 -2.95 12.86 -12.40
CA GLU A 155 -4.23 12.32 -12.89
C GLU A 155 -4.32 10.79 -12.71
N LEU A 156 -3.20 10.08 -12.82
CA LEU A 156 -3.14 8.63 -12.65
C LEU A 156 -3.23 8.17 -11.18
N ALA A 157 -3.19 9.11 -10.25
CA ALA A 157 -3.29 8.83 -8.81
C ALA A 157 -4.74 8.84 -8.29
N ARG A 158 -5.71 9.31 -9.08
CA ARG A 158 -7.13 9.33 -8.68
C ARG A 158 -7.73 7.93 -8.71
N PRO A 159 -8.57 7.58 -7.70
CA PRO A 159 -9.04 6.21 -7.56
C PRO A 159 -10.19 5.82 -8.50
N MET A 160 -10.78 6.74 -9.27
CA MET A 160 -11.99 6.48 -10.06
C MET A 160 -11.86 5.31 -11.05
N ALA A 161 -10.67 5.10 -11.64
CA ALA A 161 -10.43 3.94 -12.50
C ALA A 161 -10.62 2.60 -11.77
N VAL A 162 -10.44 2.56 -10.46
CA VAL A 162 -10.62 1.35 -9.64
C VAL A 162 -12.07 0.89 -9.64
N ASP A 163 -13.05 1.81 -9.64
CA ASP A 163 -14.48 1.44 -9.70
C ASP A 163 -14.84 0.68 -10.99
N GLU A 164 -14.29 1.11 -12.13
CA GLU A 164 -14.51 0.46 -13.41
C GLU A 164 -13.86 -0.94 -13.45
N ILE A 165 -12.60 -1.04 -13.01
CA ILE A 165 -11.89 -2.32 -12.97
C ILE A 165 -12.58 -3.30 -12.02
N ALA A 166 -12.97 -2.84 -10.83
CA ALA A 166 -13.68 -3.66 -9.85
C ALA A 166 -15.02 -4.19 -10.38
N SER A 167 -15.67 -3.43 -11.26
CA SER A 167 -16.89 -3.86 -11.93
C SER A 167 -16.65 -4.94 -12.99
N ARG A 168 -15.57 -4.77 -13.76
CA ARG A 168 -15.19 -5.73 -14.82
C ARG A 168 -14.58 -7.02 -14.27
N HIS A 169 -13.92 -6.92 -13.11
CA HIS A 169 -13.19 -8.02 -12.47
C HIS A 169 -13.61 -8.18 -10.99
N PRO A 170 -14.82 -8.69 -10.71
CA PRO A 170 -15.34 -8.78 -9.34
C PRO A 170 -14.53 -9.72 -8.43
N ASP A 171 -13.76 -10.65 -9.01
CA ASP A 171 -12.91 -11.59 -8.26
C ASP A 171 -11.50 -11.02 -7.99
N LEU A 172 -11.12 -9.90 -8.63
CA LEU A 172 -9.85 -9.23 -8.37
C LEU A 172 -9.90 -8.46 -7.06
N LYS A 173 -9.10 -8.84 -6.08
CA LYS A 173 -8.95 -8.08 -4.84
C LYS A 173 -8.00 -6.91 -5.03
N MET A 174 -8.49 -5.72 -4.78
CA MET A 174 -7.74 -4.48 -5.00
C MET A 174 -7.63 -3.68 -3.71
N ILE A 175 -6.44 -3.17 -3.45
CA ILE A 175 -6.13 -2.36 -2.28
C ILE A 175 -5.64 -0.99 -2.74
N MET A 176 -6.37 0.06 -2.38
CA MET A 176 -5.97 1.44 -2.63
C MET A 176 -5.10 1.92 -1.46
N ALA A 177 -3.83 2.16 -1.72
CA ALA A 177 -2.90 2.67 -0.73
C ALA A 177 -3.25 4.10 -0.30
N HIS A 178 -2.89 4.46 0.95
CA HIS A 178 -3.00 5.80 1.51
C HIS A 178 -4.42 6.39 1.46
N MET A 179 -5.45 5.53 1.45
CA MET A 179 -6.85 5.96 1.19
C MET A 179 -6.97 6.91 -0.01
N ALA A 180 -6.09 6.75 -1.01
CA ALA A 180 -5.98 7.62 -2.19
C ALA A 180 -5.85 9.13 -1.86
N HIS A 181 -5.23 9.49 -0.72
CA HIS A 181 -5.11 10.90 -0.30
C HIS A 181 -4.56 11.82 -1.42
N PRO A 182 -5.17 12.99 -1.72
CA PRO A 182 -6.27 13.64 -0.98
C PRO A 182 -7.69 13.24 -1.42
N TRP A 183 -7.89 12.32 -2.35
CA TRP A 183 -9.21 11.88 -2.86
C TRP A 183 -9.82 10.75 -2.00
N PHE A 184 -9.72 10.86 -0.68
CA PHE A 184 -10.20 9.83 0.24
C PHE A 184 -11.72 9.63 0.18
N GLU A 185 -12.51 10.64 -0.14
CA GLU A 185 -13.97 10.51 -0.30
C GLU A 185 -14.30 9.60 -1.50
N GLU A 186 -13.62 9.78 -2.64
CA GLU A 186 -13.75 8.89 -3.80
C GLU A 186 -13.33 7.45 -3.43
N CYS A 187 -12.21 7.31 -2.72
CA CYS A 187 -11.73 6.01 -2.22
C CYS A 187 -12.78 5.31 -1.33
N ILE A 188 -13.36 6.04 -0.39
CA ILE A 188 -14.37 5.52 0.54
C ILE A 188 -15.62 5.04 -0.20
N VAL A 189 -16.17 5.83 -1.12
CA VAL A 189 -17.38 5.43 -1.84
C VAL A 189 -17.13 4.24 -2.77
N ILE A 190 -15.95 4.10 -3.35
CA ILE A 190 -15.56 2.93 -4.14
C ILE A 190 -15.44 1.69 -3.23
N ALA A 191 -14.70 1.78 -2.12
CA ALA A 191 -14.55 0.67 -1.18
C ALA A 191 -15.89 0.23 -0.57
N ARG A 192 -16.81 1.17 -0.32
CA ARG A 192 -18.18 0.88 0.14
C ARG A 192 -19.00 0.14 -0.90
N LYS A 193 -18.91 0.57 -2.16
CA LYS A 193 -19.69 0.05 -3.29
C LYS A 193 -19.21 -1.32 -3.75
N ARG A 194 -17.88 -1.55 -3.77
CA ARG A 194 -17.25 -2.72 -4.36
C ARG A 194 -16.81 -3.72 -3.29
N ALA A 195 -17.35 -4.94 -3.36
CA ALA A 195 -17.02 -5.99 -2.40
C ALA A 195 -15.53 -6.37 -2.41
N ASN A 196 -14.90 -6.31 -3.58
CA ASN A 196 -13.52 -6.71 -3.84
C ASN A 196 -12.49 -5.56 -3.70
N VAL A 197 -12.90 -4.37 -3.24
CA VAL A 197 -12.01 -3.21 -3.06
C VAL A 197 -11.83 -2.90 -1.58
N TYR A 198 -10.59 -2.66 -1.21
CA TYR A 198 -10.12 -2.32 0.13
C TYR A 198 -9.24 -1.06 0.05
N CYS A 199 -8.89 -0.48 1.18
CA CYS A 199 -7.89 0.58 1.28
C CYS A 199 -7.04 0.41 2.54
N GLU A 200 -5.96 1.17 2.65
CA GLU A 200 -5.12 1.17 3.84
C GLU A 200 -4.65 2.60 4.18
N VAL A 201 -4.28 2.83 5.44
CA VAL A 201 -4.06 4.16 6.01
C VAL A 201 -2.61 4.59 6.12
N SER A 202 -1.68 3.89 5.47
CA SER A 202 -0.26 4.24 5.56
C SER A 202 0.02 5.68 5.11
N ALA A 203 1.08 6.27 5.62
CA ALA A 203 1.54 7.62 5.28
C ALA A 203 0.51 8.76 5.50
N LEU A 204 -0.51 8.56 6.35
CA LEU A 204 -1.51 9.61 6.63
C LEU A 204 -1.35 10.27 8.00
N PHE A 205 -0.86 9.56 9.01
CA PHE A 205 -0.85 10.04 10.41
C PHE A 205 -0.09 11.36 10.61
N TYR A 206 0.92 11.66 9.80
CA TYR A 206 1.67 12.91 9.85
C TYR A 206 0.95 14.09 9.17
N ARG A 207 -0.28 13.89 8.73
CA ARG A 207 -1.23 14.91 8.26
C ARG A 207 -2.49 14.84 9.13
N PRO A 208 -2.44 15.29 10.39
CA PRO A 208 -3.46 14.96 11.39
C PRO A 208 -4.87 15.41 11.01
N TRP A 209 -5.03 16.57 10.36
CA TRP A 209 -6.33 17.03 9.87
C TRP A 209 -6.91 16.12 8.80
N GLN A 210 -6.11 15.82 7.77
CA GLN A 210 -6.54 14.97 6.66
C GLN A 210 -6.82 13.55 7.13
N PHE A 211 -6.00 13.02 8.04
CA PHE A 211 -6.18 11.70 8.59
C PHE A 211 -7.45 11.58 9.41
N TRP A 212 -7.68 12.53 10.34
CA TRP A 212 -8.90 12.57 11.11
C TRP A 212 -10.14 12.69 10.21
N ASN A 213 -10.14 13.60 9.24
CA ASN A 213 -11.25 13.81 8.32
C ASN A 213 -11.55 12.56 7.49
N ALA A 214 -10.52 11.89 6.97
CA ALA A 214 -10.68 10.65 6.22
C ALA A 214 -11.30 9.54 7.08
N LEU A 215 -10.87 9.39 8.34
CA LEU A 215 -11.41 8.36 9.23
C LEU A 215 -12.84 8.67 9.72
N ILE A 216 -13.18 9.94 9.93
CA ILE A 216 -14.56 10.34 10.20
C ILE A 216 -15.47 10.00 9.03
N ALA A 217 -15.09 10.39 7.81
CA ALA A 217 -15.85 10.04 6.61
C ALA A 217 -15.99 8.52 6.46
N ALA A 218 -14.91 7.76 6.64
CA ALA A 218 -14.93 6.30 6.56
C ALA A 218 -15.88 5.67 7.58
N GLN A 219 -15.92 6.20 8.80
CA GLN A 219 -16.83 5.77 9.86
C GLN A 219 -18.29 6.08 9.51
N GLU A 220 -18.61 7.30 9.03
CA GLU A 220 -19.95 7.69 8.61
C GLU A 220 -20.46 6.85 7.43
N TYR A 221 -19.60 6.51 6.47
CA TYR A 221 -19.91 5.60 5.38
C TYR A 221 -19.88 4.11 5.78
N ARG A 222 -19.52 3.79 7.04
CA ARG A 222 -19.52 2.45 7.65
C ARG A 222 -18.61 1.44 6.93
N ILE A 223 -17.57 1.89 6.28
CA ILE A 223 -16.61 0.98 5.63
C ILE A 223 -15.66 0.32 6.66
N THR A 224 -15.49 0.95 7.83
CA THR A 224 -14.75 0.39 8.96
C THR A 224 -15.43 -0.85 9.56
N GLU A 225 -16.78 -0.89 9.56
CA GLU A 225 -17.56 -2.03 10.06
C GLU A 225 -17.48 -3.26 9.14
N ARG A 226 -17.00 -3.08 7.92
CA ARG A 226 -16.85 -4.13 6.90
C ARG A 226 -15.41 -4.59 6.71
N ASP A 227 -14.51 -4.20 7.61
CA ASP A 227 -13.08 -4.48 7.56
C ASP A 227 -12.44 -4.12 6.20
N LYS A 228 -12.84 -2.95 5.66
CA LYS A 228 -12.37 -2.45 4.37
C LYS A 228 -11.11 -1.61 4.48
N ILE A 229 -10.66 -1.31 5.69
CA ILE A 229 -9.51 -0.45 5.95
C ILE A 229 -8.48 -1.23 6.76
N PHE A 230 -7.25 -1.28 6.27
CA PHE A 230 -6.12 -1.91 6.94
C PHE A 230 -5.11 -0.86 7.39
N TRP A 231 -4.29 -1.25 8.36
CA TRP A 231 -3.19 -0.44 8.83
C TRP A 231 -1.90 -0.73 8.07
N GLY A 232 -1.03 0.27 7.93
CA GLY A 232 0.30 0.16 7.35
C GLY A 232 1.16 1.39 7.69
N THR A 233 2.47 1.26 7.51
CA THR A 233 3.41 2.36 7.76
C THR A 233 3.76 3.16 6.53
N ASP A 234 3.94 2.52 5.38
CA ASP A 234 4.72 3.03 4.26
C ASP A 234 6.21 3.21 4.61
N PHE A 235 6.78 2.28 5.43
CA PHE A 235 8.22 2.32 5.72
C PHE A 235 9.04 2.31 4.41
N PRO A 236 10.10 3.12 4.28
CA PRO A 236 10.78 3.93 5.28
C PRO A 236 10.25 5.38 5.41
N PHE A 237 9.11 5.71 4.83
CA PHE A 237 8.51 7.05 4.93
C PHE A 237 7.90 7.33 6.31
N SER A 238 7.62 6.30 7.09
CA SER A 238 7.24 6.40 8.49
C SER A 238 7.69 5.16 9.29
N ARG A 239 7.50 5.22 10.61
CA ARG A 239 7.87 4.14 11.55
C ARG A 239 6.64 3.52 12.17
N VAL A 240 6.78 2.29 12.67
CA VAL A 240 5.70 1.53 13.32
C VAL A 240 5.12 2.31 14.50
N GLU A 241 5.97 2.74 15.42
CA GLU A 241 5.57 3.44 16.64
C GLU A 241 4.82 4.73 16.33
N GLU A 242 5.38 5.56 15.43
CA GLU A 242 4.79 6.83 15.01
C GLU A 242 3.43 6.64 14.34
N SER A 243 3.30 5.61 13.51
CA SER A 243 2.07 5.31 12.78
C SER A 243 0.96 4.80 13.72
N ILE A 244 1.32 3.93 14.69
CA ILE A 244 0.37 3.45 15.71
C ILE A 244 -0.05 4.60 16.64
N GLU A 245 0.90 5.41 17.11
CA GLU A 245 0.59 6.58 17.94
C GLU A 245 -0.27 7.60 17.22
N GLY A 246 0.00 7.83 15.93
CA GLY A 246 -0.79 8.71 15.08
C GLY A 246 -2.23 8.23 14.92
N LEU A 247 -2.43 6.92 14.72
CA LEU A 247 -3.77 6.33 14.64
C LEU A 247 -4.50 6.43 15.98
N LYS A 248 -3.86 6.01 17.08
CA LYS A 248 -4.45 6.07 18.44
C LYS A 248 -4.71 7.52 18.89
N GLY A 249 -3.88 8.44 18.46
CA GLY A 249 -3.98 9.87 18.79
C GLY A 249 -4.81 10.70 17.79
N VAL A 250 -5.51 10.08 16.86
CA VAL A 250 -6.20 10.79 15.76
C VAL A 250 -7.21 11.84 16.22
N ASN A 251 -7.80 11.68 17.40
CA ASN A 251 -8.75 12.61 17.98
C ASN A 251 -8.11 13.79 18.74
N ARG A 252 -6.78 13.81 18.96
CA ARG A 252 -6.11 14.91 19.70
C ARG A 252 -6.37 16.28 19.08
N LEU A 253 -6.48 16.31 17.76
CA LEU A 253 -6.75 17.54 17.00
C LEU A 253 -8.09 18.21 17.38
N VAL A 254 -9.06 17.41 17.77
CA VAL A 254 -10.45 17.85 18.04
C VAL A 254 -10.82 17.81 19.53
N GLU A 255 -9.83 17.64 20.42
CA GLU A 255 -10.06 17.70 21.86
C GLU A 255 -10.61 19.05 22.27
N GLY A 256 -11.64 19.06 23.16
CA GLY A 256 -12.31 20.27 23.61
C GLY A 256 -13.24 20.93 22.59
N THR A 257 -13.42 20.35 21.40
CA THR A 257 -14.34 20.85 20.37
C THR A 257 -15.62 20.00 20.27
N PRO A 258 -16.71 20.53 19.65
CA PRO A 258 -17.91 19.75 19.34
C PRO A 258 -17.79 18.85 18.09
N LEU A 259 -16.63 18.79 17.45
CA LEU A 259 -16.42 17.98 16.26
C LEU A 259 -16.55 16.48 16.58
N PRO A 260 -17.01 15.65 15.61
CA PRO A 260 -17.16 14.22 15.80
C PRO A 260 -15.82 13.55 16.10
N ARG A 261 -15.86 12.39 16.72
CA ARG A 261 -14.66 11.62 17.06
C ARG A 261 -14.65 10.30 16.34
N VAL A 262 -13.47 9.89 15.89
CA VAL A 262 -13.25 8.52 15.46
C VAL A 262 -13.41 7.62 16.68
N SER A 263 -14.28 6.60 16.59
CA SER A 263 -14.54 5.71 17.71
C SER A 263 -13.32 4.84 18.03
N ASN A 264 -13.16 4.45 19.29
CA ASN A 264 -12.11 3.51 19.67
C ASN A 264 -12.29 2.16 18.94
N GLU A 265 -13.51 1.74 18.69
CA GLU A 265 -13.80 0.54 17.93
C GLU A 265 -13.24 0.65 16.49
N THR A 266 -13.43 1.79 15.82
CA THR A 266 -12.85 2.04 14.50
C THR A 266 -11.32 1.98 14.54
N ILE A 267 -10.68 2.61 15.52
CA ILE A 267 -9.22 2.60 15.68
C ILE A 267 -8.71 1.17 15.86
N GLU A 268 -9.31 0.39 16.77
CA GLU A 268 -8.90 -0.99 17.04
C GLU A 268 -9.16 -1.91 15.83
N ARG A 269 -10.30 -1.75 15.13
CA ARG A 269 -10.57 -2.50 13.90
C ARG A 269 -9.50 -2.25 12.84
N ILE A 270 -9.14 -1.00 12.56
CA ILE A 270 -8.10 -0.67 11.57
C ILE A 270 -6.75 -1.27 11.97
N LEU A 271 -6.36 -1.12 13.23
CA LEU A 271 -5.06 -1.61 13.72
C LEU A 271 -4.94 -3.13 13.71
N HIS A 272 -6.03 -3.82 13.98
CA HIS A 272 -6.04 -5.28 14.16
C HIS A 272 -6.74 -6.06 13.05
N SER A 273 -7.27 -5.37 12.01
CA SER A 273 -7.85 -6.03 10.85
C SER A 273 -6.80 -6.86 10.12
N ASN A 274 -7.12 -8.13 9.93
CA ASN A 274 -6.17 -9.08 9.35
C ASN A 274 -6.39 -9.23 7.84
N PRO A 275 -5.53 -8.63 6.99
CA PRO A 275 -5.67 -8.71 5.54
C PRO A 275 -5.60 -10.15 5.01
N PHE A 276 -4.93 -11.05 5.72
CA PHE A 276 -4.79 -12.44 5.28
C PHE A 276 -6.11 -13.21 5.32
N GLU A 277 -7.06 -12.82 6.17
CA GLU A 277 -8.40 -13.40 6.21
C GLU A 277 -9.29 -12.90 5.08
N HIS A 278 -9.06 -11.67 4.63
CA HIS A 278 -9.89 -11.01 3.63
C HIS A 278 -9.38 -11.21 2.19
N TRP A 279 -8.05 -11.26 2.00
CA TRP A 279 -7.46 -11.27 0.67
C TRP A 279 -7.23 -12.66 0.10
N TRP A 280 -7.10 -13.68 0.94
CA TRP A 280 -6.91 -15.06 0.47
C TRP A 280 -8.05 -15.94 0.92
N HIS A 281 -8.84 -16.44 -0.03
CA HIS A 281 -9.89 -17.43 0.25
C HIS A 281 -9.26 -18.70 0.84
N GLY A 282 -9.69 -19.08 2.03
CA GLY A 282 -9.14 -20.23 2.74
C GLY A 282 -7.90 -19.92 3.59
N GLY A 283 -7.56 -18.63 3.73
CA GLY A 283 -6.38 -18.18 4.47
C GLY A 283 -5.08 -18.32 3.68
N LEU A 284 -4.08 -17.51 4.04
CA LEU A 284 -2.71 -17.71 3.59
C LEU A 284 -2.06 -18.69 4.57
N ALA A 285 -1.59 -19.85 4.09
CA ALA A 285 -0.68 -20.67 4.88
C ALA A 285 0.65 -19.92 5.02
N VAL A 286 0.88 -19.34 6.20
CA VAL A 286 2.03 -18.49 6.52
C VAL A 286 2.85 -19.15 7.60
#